data_f7c49ed82d5fd8ee660cde22cabf60ee
#
_entry.id   f7c49ed82d5fd8ee660cde22cabf60ee
#
_cell.length_a   1.000
_cell.length_b   1.000
_cell.length_c   1.000
_cell.angle_alpha   90.00
_cell.angle_beta   90.00
_cell.angle_gamma   90.00
#
_symmetry.space_group_name_H-M   'P 1'
#
loop_
_entity.id
_entity.type
_entity.pdbx_description
1 polymer ?
#
loop_
_entity_poly.entity_id
_entity_poly.type
_entity_poly.pdbx_seq_one_letter_code
_entity_poly.pdbx_strand_id
1 'polypeptide(L)'
;MVDPNNGQEEINLALRKVFVRTVLLFSYITIVLAVLFFVVPNLSMDEPLTEIATQQANPINRQPAQSPAFWQAASLNEITDTEQKALVAYGRDLIVQTAAYLGPHGSVRQITNGLNCQNCHLDAGTKVFGNNYGSVASIYPKMRARSGTVENIYKRVNDCIERS
;
A
#
# COMPACT_ATOMS: atom_id res chain seq x y z
N MET A 1 67.19 -22.21 25.71
CA MET A 1 67.21 -20.75 25.62
C MET A 1 66.19 -20.36 24.58
N VAL A 2 65.08 -19.74 25.01
CA VAL A 2 64.07 -19.24 24.10
C VAL A 2 64.59 -17.87 23.61
N ASP A 3 64.66 -17.71 22.29
CA ASP A 3 65.14 -16.45 21.67
C ASP A 3 64.08 -15.36 21.86
N PRO A 4 64.36 -14.27 22.59
CA PRO A 4 63.37 -13.24 22.87
C PRO A 4 62.98 -12.43 21.60
N ASN A 5 63.72 -12.55 20.49
CA ASN A 5 63.42 -11.85 19.25
C ASN A 5 62.29 -12.52 18.44
N ASN A 6 62.08 -13.84 18.60
CA ASN A 6 61.08 -14.58 17.81
C ASN A 6 59.64 -14.12 18.09
N GLY A 7 59.33 -13.77 19.33
CA GLY A 7 58.01 -13.26 19.71
C GLY A 7 57.69 -11.85 19.14
N GLN A 8 58.74 -11.03 19.03
CA GLN A 8 58.58 -9.69 18.51
C GLN A 8 58.35 -9.67 16.98
N GLU A 9 58.98 -10.60 16.27
CA GLU A 9 58.76 -10.75 14.81
C GLU A 9 57.37 -11.24 14.49
N GLU A 10 56.82 -12.20 15.27
CA GLU A 10 55.43 -12.70 15.09
C GLU A 10 54.42 -11.60 15.34
N ILE A 11 54.61 -10.77 16.39
CA ILE A 11 53.71 -9.65 16.70
C ILE A 11 53.76 -8.63 15.57
N ASN A 12 54.95 -8.27 15.08
CA ASN A 12 55.10 -7.32 13.98
C ASN A 12 54.46 -7.83 12.69
N LEU A 13 54.58 -9.13 12.40
CA LEU A 13 53.96 -9.74 11.24
C LEU A 13 52.44 -9.73 11.35
N ALA A 14 51.87 -10.03 12.53
CA ALA A 14 50.46 -9.97 12.82
C ALA A 14 49.91 -8.55 12.69
N LEU A 15 50.59 -7.56 13.27
CA LEU A 15 50.25 -6.14 13.15
C LEU A 15 50.28 -5.67 11.69
N ARG A 16 51.26 -6.07 10.92
CA ARG A 16 51.37 -5.75 9.50
C ARG A 16 50.20 -6.35 8.69
N LYS A 17 49.82 -7.58 8.98
CA LYS A 17 48.65 -8.22 8.33
C LYS A 17 47.35 -7.51 8.67
N VAL A 18 47.16 -7.12 9.93
CA VAL A 18 45.96 -6.37 10.36
C VAL A 18 45.95 -5.01 9.68
N PHE A 19 47.08 -4.28 9.69
CA PHE A 19 47.17 -2.97 9.06
C PHE A 19 46.86 -3.02 7.55
N VAL A 20 47.46 -3.97 6.82
CA VAL A 20 47.17 -4.12 5.38
C VAL A 20 45.71 -4.43 5.12
N ARG A 21 45.10 -5.31 5.91
CA ARG A 21 43.65 -5.62 5.78
C ARG A 21 42.80 -4.41 6.05
N THR A 22 43.09 -3.63 7.05
CA THR A 22 42.39 -2.39 7.39
C THR A 22 42.48 -1.36 6.27
N VAL A 23 43.66 -1.15 5.72
CA VAL A 23 43.87 -0.23 4.59
C VAL A 23 43.11 -0.67 3.35
N LEU A 24 43.13 -1.96 3.05
CA LEU A 24 42.34 -2.51 1.92
C LEU A 24 40.81 -2.35 2.12
N LEU A 25 40.31 -2.56 3.34
CA LEU A 25 38.90 -2.33 3.65
C LEU A 25 38.50 -0.85 3.48
N PHE A 26 39.29 0.07 4.00
CA PHE A 26 39.04 1.50 3.81
C PHE A 26 39.10 1.91 2.33
N SER A 27 40.07 1.40 1.59
CA SER A 27 40.19 1.65 0.15
C SER A 27 38.94 1.11 -0.60
N TYR A 28 38.46 -0.08 -0.26
CA TYR A 28 37.26 -0.64 -0.86
C TYR A 28 36.03 0.21 -0.56
N ILE A 29 35.84 0.61 0.70
CA ILE A 29 34.73 1.47 1.11
C ILE A 29 34.75 2.81 0.38
N THR A 30 35.91 3.44 0.25
CA THR A 30 36.01 4.73 -0.45
C THR A 30 35.71 4.61 -1.93
N ILE A 31 36.12 3.52 -2.58
CA ILE A 31 35.78 3.24 -3.98
C ILE A 31 34.30 3.04 -4.15
N VAL A 32 33.66 2.24 -3.28
CA VAL A 32 32.21 2.01 -3.33
C VAL A 32 31.43 3.31 -3.13
N LEU A 33 31.83 4.14 -2.17
CA LEU A 33 31.20 5.44 -1.93
C LEU A 33 31.40 6.40 -3.12
N ALA A 34 32.57 6.41 -3.73
CA ALA A 34 32.83 7.20 -4.92
C ALA A 34 31.96 6.74 -6.10
N VAL A 35 31.84 5.44 -6.32
CA VAL A 35 30.95 4.89 -7.37
C VAL A 35 29.50 5.26 -7.09
N LEU A 36 29.02 5.13 -5.87
CA LEU A 36 27.64 5.53 -5.49
C LEU A 36 27.43 7.03 -5.70
N PHE A 37 28.40 7.86 -5.34
CA PHE A 37 28.30 9.31 -5.46
C PHE A 37 28.34 9.80 -6.92
N PHE A 38 29.14 9.17 -7.77
CA PHE A 38 29.28 9.57 -9.17
C PHE A 38 28.33 8.85 -10.13
N VAL A 39 27.98 7.59 -9.85
CA VAL A 39 27.15 6.78 -10.77
C VAL A 39 25.67 6.97 -10.48
N VAL A 40 25.26 7.02 -9.21
CA VAL A 40 23.83 7.16 -8.86
C VAL A 40 23.19 8.46 -9.38
N PRO A 41 23.82 9.64 -9.29
CA PRO A 41 23.24 10.86 -9.87
C PRO A 41 23.18 10.84 -11.40
N ASN A 42 24.07 10.11 -12.07
CA ASN A 42 24.06 9.97 -13.53
C ASN A 42 23.12 8.87 -14.04
N LEU A 43 22.61 8.04 -13.14
CA LEU A 43 21.49 7.11 -13.37
C LEU A 43 20.15 7.77 -13.04
N SER A 44 20.10 9.08 -12.78
CA SER A 44 18.85 9.82 -12.74
C SER A 44 18.10 9.49 -14.02
N MET A 45 17.01 8.79 -13.88
CA MET A 45 16.04 8.60 -14.95
C MET A 45 15.37 9.96 -15.19
N ASP A 46 16.11 10.86 -15.83
CA ASP A 46 15.54 11.99 -16.53
C ASP A 46 14.79 11.44 -17.76
N GLU A 47 13.78 10.64 -17.52
CA GLU A 47 12.67 10.57 -18.45
C GLU A 47 12.10 11.99 -18.49
N PRO A 48 12.20 12.68 -19.64
CA PRO A 48 11.73 14.04 -19.71
C PRO A 48 10.22 14.04 -19.63
N LEU A 49 9.67 14.27 -18.42
CA LEU A 49 8.26 14.61 -18.22
C LEU A 49 7.83 15.77 -19.13
N THR A 50 8.79 16.52 -19.67
CA THR A 50 8.61 17.55 -20.70
C THR A 50 8.18 17.00 -22.06
N GLU A 51 8.54 15.79 -22.45
CA GLU A 51 8.14 15.24 -23.75
C GLU A 51 6.67 14.80 -23.76
N ILE A 52 6.17 14.30 -22.64
CA ILE A 52 4.75 13.98 -22.46
C ILE A 52 3.90 15.27 -22.47
N ALA A 53 4.41 16.35 -21.88
CA ALA A 53 3.71 17.64 -21.89
C ALA A 53 3.72 18.31 -23.28
N THR A 54 4.76 18.10 -24.09
CA THR A 54 4.86 18.72 -25.43
C THR A 54 4.08 17.93 -26.49
N GLN A 55 3.91 16.65 -26.37
CA GLN A 55 3.04 15.86 -27.26
C GLN A 55 1.55 16.15 -27.04
N GLN A 56 1.15 16.71 -25.89
CA GLN A 56 -0.23 17.14 -25.65
C GLN A 56 -0.57 18.52 -26.26
N ALA A 57 0.38 19.23 -26.84
CA ALA A 57 0.20 20.57 -27.39
C ALA A 57 -0.19 20.62 -28.90
N ASN A 58 -0.57 19.47 -29.48
CA ASN A 58 -1.05 19.47 -30.86
C ASN A 58 -2.55 19.85 -30.91
N PRO A 59 -2.94 21.00 -31.46
CA PRO A 59 -4.33 21.50 -31.40
C PRO A 59 -5.28 20.82 -32.41
N ILE A 60 -4.93 19.64 -32.94
CA ILE A 60 -5.74 18.93 -33.90
C ILE A 60 -6.72 18.01 -33.20
N ASN A 61 -7.96 18.44 -33.10
CA ASN A 61 -9.14 17.62 -32.86
C ASN A 61 -9.19 16.92 -31.47
N ARG A 62 -9.09 17.71 -30.39
CA ARG A 62 -9.60 17.24 -29.11
C ARG A 62 -11.13 17.25 -29.16
N GLN A 63 -11.72 16.14 -29.60
CA GLN A 63 -12.98 15.74 -28.96
C GLN A 63 -12.76 15.88 -27.45
N PRO A 64 -13.67 16.56 -26.71
CA PRO A 64 -13.52 16.63 -25.26
C PRO A 64 -13.28 15.21 -24.80
N ALA A 65 -12.09 14.96 -24.20
CA ALA A 65 -11.79 13.67 -23.62
C ALA A 65 -12.93 13.40 -22.67
N GLN A 66 -13.77 12.43 -23.01
CA GLN A 66 -14.79 11.96 -22.08
C GLN A 66 -14.03 11.62 -20.83
N SER A 67 -14.27 12.37 -19.76
CA SER A 67 -13.68 12.07 -18.46
C SER A 67 -13.87 10.59 -18.23
N PRO A 68 -12.82 9.82 -17.86
CA PRO A 68 -12.97 8.40 -17.67
C PRO A 68 -14.20 8.19 -16.79
N ALA A 69 -15.18 7.44 -17.30
CA ALA A 69 -16.42 7.20 -16.58
C ALA A 69 -16.08 6.34 -15.37
N PHE A 70 -15.84 6.98 -14.24
CA PHE A 70 -15.65 6.27 -12.97
C PHE A 70 -16.95 5.59 -12.58
N TRP A 71 -16.81 4.41 -11.95
CA TRP A 71 -17.94 3.73 -11.38
C TRP A 71 -18.71 4.64 -10.40
N GLN A 72 -20.00 4.66 -10.53
CA GLN A 72 -20.92 5.33 -9.61
C GLN A 72 -21.95 4.33 -9.10
N ALA A 73 -22.25 4.41 -7.81
CA ALA A 73 -23.30 3.60 -7.24
C ALA A 73 -24.66 4.08 -7.77
N ALA A 74 -25.56 3.13 -8.01
CA ALA A 74 -26.96 3.45 -8.33
C ALA A 74 -27.59 4.27 -7.20
N SER A 75 -28.40 5.26 -7.57
CA SER A 75 -29.20 5.99 -6.59
C SER A 75 -30.26 5.09 -5.99
N LEU A 76 -30.56 5.23 -4.70
CA LEU A 76 -31.67 4.54 -4.07
C LEU A 76 -33.02 4.81 -4.79
N ASN A 77 -33.13 5.94 -5.48
CA ASN A 77 -34.35 6.28 -6.21
C ASN A 77 -34.50 5.51 -7.53
N GLU A 78 -33.41 4.94 -8.06
CA GLU A 78 -33.42 4.11 -9.26
C GLU A 78 -33.82 2.68 -8.98
N ILE A 79 -33.86 2.26 -7.70
CA ILE A 79 -34.29 0.93 -7.28
C ILE A 79 -35.81 0.93 -7.20
N THR A 80 -36.44 0.23 -8.13
CA THR A 80 -37.91 0.17 -8.28
C THR A 80 -38.56 -0.85 -7.30
N ASP A 81 -37.83 -1.92 -7.00
CA ASP A 81 -38.27 -2.91 -6.03
C ASP A 81 -38.18 -2.35 -4.60
N THR A 82 -39.31 -2.30 -3.90
CA THR A 82 -39.41 -1.70 -2.57
C THR A 82 -38.62 -2.48 -1.52
N GLU A 83 -38.67 -3.81 -1.59
CA GLU A 83 -37.95 -4.68 -0.64
C GLU A 83 -36.43 -4.55 -0.85
N GLN A 84 -35.96 -4.62 -2.09
CA GLN A 84 -34.58 -4.44 -2.43
C GLN A 84 -34.05 -3.03 -2.04
N LYS A 85 -34.87 -2.00 -2.29
CA LYS A 85 -34.56 -0.64 -1.87
C LYS A 85 -34.38 -0.52 -0.36
N ALA A 86 -35.27 -1.13 0.42
CA ALA A 86 -35.18 -1.14 1.87
C ALA A 86 -33.92 -1.87 2.36
N LEU A 87 -33.56 -3.01 1.76
CA LEU A 87 -32.35 -3.76 2.09
C LEU A 87 -31.08 -2.98 1.76
N VAL A 88 -31.02 -2.31 0.60
CA VAL A 88 -29.87 -1.48 0.22
C VAL A 88 -29.74 -0.27 1.13
N ALA A 89 -30.84 0.38 1.48
CA ALA A 89 -30.85 1.50 2.43
C ALA A 89 -30.36 1.07 3.81
N TYR A 90 -30.82 -0.08 4.31
CA TYR A 90 -30.35 -0.65 5.57
C TYR A 90 -28.88 -1.02 5.53
N GLY A 91 -28.41 -1.65 4.45
CA GLY A 91 -26.99 -1.96 4.27
C GLY A 91 -26.13 -0.71 4.25
N ARG A 92 -26.58 0.36 3.59
CA ARG A 92 -25.90 1.66 3.61
C ARG A 92 -25.85 2.24 5.02
N ASP A 93 -26.92 2.16 5.77
CA ASP A 93 -26.99 2.64 7.15
C ASP A 93 -26.02 1.87 8.07
N LEU A 94 -25.94 0.56 7.94
CA LEU A 94 -24.96 -0.27 8.64
C LEU A 94 -23.50 0.17 8.37
N ILE A 95 -23.18 0.54 7.16
CA ILE A 95 -21.83 1.02 6.79
C ILE A 95 -21.55 2.39 7.40
N VAL A 96 -22.54 3.28 7.36
CA VAL A 96 -22.42 4.66 7.83
C VAL A 96 -22.45 4.73 9.36
N GLN A 97 -23.27 3.91 10.00
CA GLN A 97 -23.57 3.92 11.43
C GLN A 97 -23.13 2.62 12.14
N THR A 98 -22.10 1.94 11.65
CA THR A 98 -21.63 0.66 12.22
C THR A 98 -21.52 0.70 13.74
N ALA A 99 -20.98 1.79 14.30
CA ALA A 99 -20.81 1.96 15.73
C ALA A 99 -22.14 1.99 16.51
N ALA A 100 -23.20 2.53 15.91
CA ALA A 100 -24.53 2.57 16.55
C ALA A 100 -25.16 1.18 16.67
N TYR A 101 -24.80 0.26 15.77
CA TYR A 101 -25.28 -1.11 15.76
C TYR A 101 -24.34 -2.08 16.48
N LEU A 102 -23.03 -1.96 16.25
CA LEU A 102 -22.04 -2.97 16.61
C LEU A 102 -20.88 -2.43 17.48
N GLY A 103 -20.87 -1.14 17.78
CA GLY A 103 -19.84 -0.49 18.61
C GLY A 103 -19.94 -0.84 20.10
N PRO A 104 -19.12 -0.22 20.97
CA PRO A 104 -19.12 -0.48 22.41
C PRO A 104 -20.44 -0.23 23.12
N HIS A 105 -21.31 0.57 22.51
CA HIS A 105 -22.68 0.84 22.96
C HIS A 105 -23.71 0.48 21.87
N GLY A 106 -23.35 -0.46 20.99
CA GLY A 106 -24.17 -0.86 19.86
C GLY A 106 -25.51 -1.48 20.27
N SER A 107 -26.56 -1.11 19.54
CA SER A 107 -27.92 -1.56 19.80
C SER A 107 -28.21 -3.04 19.48
N VAL A 108 -27.37 -3.64 18.60
CA VAL A 108 -27.51 -5.05 18.18
C VAL A 108 -26.48 -5.92 18.90
N ARG A 109 -25.20 -5.54 18.83
CA ARG A 109 -24.09 -6.26 19.45
C ARG A 109 -22.93 -5.31 19.75
N GLN A 110 -22.06 -5.71 20.68
CA GLN A 110 -20.87 -4.97 21.05
C GLN A 110 -19.63 -5.78 20.63
N ILE A 111 -19.30 -5.70 19.36
CA ILE A 111 -18.24 -6.51 18.74
C ILE A 111 -17.18 -5.69 17.98
N THR A 112 -17.31 -4.35 17.95
CA THR A 112 -16.33 -3.47 17.30
C THR A 112 -15.85 -2.40 18.27
N ASN A 113 -14.73 -1.74 17.92
CA ASN A 113 -14.13 -0.65 18.72
C ASN A 113 -14.85 0.70 18.59
N GLY A 114 -15.98 0.77 17.88
CA GLY A 114 -16.74 2.00 17.66
C GLY A 114 -16.40 2.76 16.38
N LEU A 115 -15.57 2.21 15.52
CA LEU A 115 -15.35 2.78 14.18
C LEU A 115 -16.48 2.36 13.23
N ASN A 116 -16.84 3.25 12.32
CA ASN A 116 -17.77 2.97 11.25
C ASN A 116 -17.02 2.43 10.02
N CYS A 117 -17.62 1.54 9.25
CA CYS A 117 -17.01 1.05 8.00
C CYS A 117 -16.70 2.20 7.04
N GLN A 118 -17.51 3.25 7.01
CA GLN A 118 -17.28 4.44 6.18
C GLN A 118 -16.04 5.24 6.56
N ASN A 119 -15.42 5.02 7.71
CA ASN A 119 -14.16 5.70 8.06
C ASN A 119 -13.03 5.32 7.09
N CYS A 120 -13.08 4.09 6.55
CA CYS A 120 -12.17 3.61 5.52
C CYS A 120 -12.83 3.54 4.14
N HIS A 121 -14.15 3.27 4.08
CA HIS A 121 -14.93 3.15 2.85
C HIS A 121 -15.78 4.40 2.67
N LEU A 122 -15.14 5.48 2.21
CA LEU A 122 -15.74 6.82 2.19
C LEU A 122 -17.08 6.87 1.41
N ASP A 123 -17.99 7.72 1.89
CA ASP A 123 -19.33 7.89 1.36
C ASP A 123 -20.11 6.56 1.26
N ALA A 124 -20.09 5.78 2.35
CA ALA A 124 -20.66 4.43 2.40
C ALA A 124 -20.07 3.48 1.33
N GLY A 125 -18.80 3.66 0.95
CA GLY A 125 -18.12 2.83 -0.06
C GLY A 125 -18.44 3.22 -1.50
N THR A 126 -18.95 4.42 -1.74
CA THR A 126 -19.28 4.90 -3.10
C THR A 126 -18.31 5.92 -3.65
N LYS A 127 -17.47 6.52 -2.80
CA LYS A 127 -16.51 7.56 -3.23
C LYS A 127 -15.44 7.02 -4.15
N VAL A 128 -15.28 7.64 -5.30
CA VAL A 128 -14.18 7.35 -6.23
C VAL A 128 -12.83 7.56 -5.52
N PHE A 129 -11.92 6.59 -5.63
CA PHE A 129 -10.63 6.53 -4.91
C PHE A 129 -10.72 6.51 -3.37
N GLY A 130 -11.93 6.39 -2.83
CA GLY A 130 -12.21 6.33 -1.39
C GLY A 130 -12.39 4.89 -0.88
N ASN A 131 -11.65 3.92 -1.39
CA ASN A 131 -11.80 2.49 -1.08
C ASN A 131 -13.23 2.00 -1.34
N ASN A 132 -13.74 2.31 -2.55
CA ASN A 132 -15.12 2.03 -2.94
C ASN A 132 -15.42 0.54 -3.18
N TYR A 133 -16.70 0.19 -3.25
CA TYR A 133 -17.17 -1.17 -3.44
C TYR A 133 -17.48 -1.54 -4.90
N GLY A 134 -17.14 -0.68 -5.87
CA GLY A 134 -17.53 -0.82 -7.27
C GLY A 134 -17.24 -2.16 -7.93
N SER A 135 -16.18 -2.85 -7.50
CA SER A 135 -15.81 -4.15 -8.07
C SER A 135 -15.98 -5.32 -7.12
N VAL A 136 -16.49 -5.09 -5.90
CA VAL A 136 -16.54 -6.13 -4.85
C VAL A 136 -17.33 -7.35 -5.31
N ALA A 137 -18.49 -7.16 -5.93
CA ALA A 137 -19.32 -8.28 -6.39
C ALA A 137 -18.64 -9.15 -7.45
N SER A 138 -17.79 -8.56 -8.30
CA SER A 138 -17.11 -9.28 -9.38
C SER A 138 -15.82 -9.96 -8.96
N ILE A 139 -15.19 -9.53 -7.86
CA ILE A 139 -13.89 -10.05 -7.43
C ILE A 139 -13.97 -11.06 -6.28
N TYR A 140 -15.11 -11.25 -5.66
CA TYR A 140 -15.32 -12.28 -4.63
C TYR A 140 -16.17 -13.44 -5.16
N PRO A 141 -15.89 -14.69 -4.75
CA PRO A 141 -14.83 -15.13 -3.84
C PRO A 141 -13.45 -15.02 -4.45
N LYS A 142 -12.40 -14.77 -3.63
CA LYS A 142 -11.03 -14.68 -4.12
C LYS A 142 -10.00 -15.26 -3.14
N MET A 143 -8.87 -15.73 -3.68
CA MET A 143 -7.72 -16.13 -2.87
C MET A 143 -7.12 -14.93 -2.17
N ARG A 144 -6.89 -15.05 -0.87
CA ARG A 144 -6.25 -14.02 -0.04
C ARG A 144 -4.94 -14.54 0.52
N ALA A 145 -3.84 -13.86 0.18
CA ALA A 145 -2.50 -14.24 0.63
C ALA A 145 -2.37 -14.23 2.16
N ARG A 146 -3.07 -13.32 2.85
CA ARG A 146 -3.01 -13.21 4.31
C ARG A 146 -3.55 -14.43 5.04
N SER A 147 -4.67 -14.98 4.58
CA SER A 147 -5.30 -16.17 5.18
C SER A 147 -4.86 -17.47 4.53
N GLY A 148 -4.25 -17.41 3.33
CA GLY A 148 -3.92 -18.59 2.55
C GLY A 148 -5.14 -19.34 2.02
N THR A 149 -6.34 -18.73 2.04
CA THR A 149 -7.61 -19.39 1.68
C THR A 149 -8.42 -18.56 0.69
N VAL A 150 -9.37 -19.22 0.04
CA VAL A 150 -10.42 -18.53 -0.74
C VAL A 150 -11.43 -17.93 0.22
N GLU A 151 -11.65 -16.64 0.14
CA GLU A 151 -12.56 -15.89 0.99
C GLU A 151 -13.77 -15.38 0.19
N ASN A 152 -14.93 -15.48 0.80
CA ASN A 152 -16.14 -14.78 0.34
C ASN A 152 -16.29 -13.41 1.04
N ILE A 153 -17.29 -12.65 0.65
CA ILE A 153 -17.55 -11.31 1.22
C ILE A 153 -17.84 -11.39 2.73
N TYR A 154 -18.59 -12.40 3.19
CA TYR A 154 -18.94 -12.53 4.61
C TYR A 154 -17.70 -12.70 5.47
N LYS A 155 -16.78 -13.60 5.07
CA LYS A 155 -15.52 -13.77 5.77
C LYS A 155 -14.72 -12.48 5.76
N ARG A 156 -14.67 -11.76 4.64
CA ARG A 156 -13.95 -10.50 4.53
C ARG A 156 -14.47 -9.42 5.48
N VAL A 157 -15.79 -9.32 5.63
CA VAL A 157 -16.44 -8.39 6.58
C VAL A 157 -16.13 -8.79 8.02
N ASN A 158 -16.27 -10.08 8.37
CA ASN A 158 -15.93 -10.58 9.70
C ASN A 158 -14.47 -10.31 10.06
N ASP A 159 -13.53 -10.58 9.16
CA ASP A 159 -12.10 -10.28 9.35
C ASP A 159 -11.83 -8.78 9.60
N CYS A 160 -12.68 -7.91 9.11
CA CYS A 160 -12.59 -6.48 9.36
C CYS A 160 -13.12 -6.13 10.77
N ILE A 161 -14.24 -6.70 11.14
CA ILE A 161 -14.86 -6.53 12.48
C ILE A 161 -13.95 -7.06 13.58
N GLU A 162 -13.34 -8.22 13.39
CA GLU A 162 -12.42 -8.83 14.37
C GLU A 162 -11.13 -7.99 14.61
N ARG A 163 -10.82 -7.07 13.70
CA ARG A 163 -9.64 -6.19 13.80
C ARG A 163 -9.97 -4.76 14.21
N SER A 164 -11.21 -4.42 14.31
CA SER A 164 -11.67 -3.10 14.69
C SER A 164 -12.03 -2.97 16.17
#